data_e181ad563194489d97ab456d067a69d6
#
_entry.id   e181ad563194489d97ab456d067a69d6
#
_cell.length_a   1.000
_cell.length_b   1.000
_cell.length_c   1.000
_cell.angle_alpha   90.00
_cell.angle_beta   90.00
_cell.angle_gamma   90.00
#
_symmetry.space_group_name_H-M   'P 1'
#
loop_
_entity.id
_entity.type
_entity.pdbx_description
1 polymer ?
#
loop_
_entity_poly.entity_id
_entity_poly.type
_entity_poly.pdbx_seq_one_letter_code
_entity_poly.pdbx_strand_id
1 'polypeptide(L)'
;MAKIEFSAGIDGVLGAFDSKHELIVRRKHLRTPEGQLTRECASETYYQVRKRNYTNNPPKGAELAHLQHFGEAAKRTTALMKAFKNPDSATPEEREKVAQYKQRFMAQLEGESDPQAPLGKDGKPRKYYRFDNFVRAMIYQELKN
;
A
#
# COMPACT_ATOMS: atom_id res chain seq x y z
N MET A 1 11.62 11.54 -16.92
CA MET A 1 10.44 10.78 -17.38
C MET A 1 9.71 11.59 -18.43
N ALA A 2 9.43 11.02 -19.59
CA ALA A 2 8.65 11.72 -20.61
C ALA A 2 7.16 11.68 -20.24
N LYS A 3 6.52 12.84 -20.18
CA LYS A 3 5.06 12.97 -20.09
C LYS A 3 4.54 13.03 -21.52
N ILE A 4 3.68 12.08 -21.89
CA ILE A 4 3.02 12.08 -23.18
C ILE A 4 1.65 12.72 -22.98
N GLU A 5 1.41 13.82 -23.68
CA GLU A 5 0.10 14.46 -23.75
C GLU A 5 -0.57 13.99 -25.04
N PHE A 6 -1.72 13.34 -24.90
CA PHE A 6 -2.53 12.95 -26.05
C PHE A 6 -3.47 14.11 -26.42
N SER A 7 -3.57 14.38 -27.72
CA SER A 7 -4.58 15.33 -28.23
C SER A 7 -6.00 14.80 -27.91
N ALA A 8 -6.91 15.71 -27.66
CA ALA A 8 -8.30 15.39 -27.32
C ALA A 8 -8.91 14.43 -28.37
N GLY A 9 -9.32 13.24 -27.92
CA GLY A 9 -9.92 12.20 -28.76
C GLY A 9 -9.30 10.81 -28.66
N ILE A 10 -8.18 10.66 -27.92
CA ILE A 10 -7.60 9.33 -27.65
C ILE A 10 -7.87 8.99 -26.19
N ASP A 11 -9.00 8.36 -25.94
CA ASP A 11 -9.31 7.80 -24.63
C ASP A 11 -8.71 6.40 -24.50
N GLY A 12 -7.76 6.27 -23.57
CA GLY A 12 -7.45 4.98 -22.99
C GLY A 12 -6.55 4.04 -23.79
N VAL A 13 -5.39 4.50 -24.25
CA VAL A 13 -4.35 3.56 -24.73
C VAL A 13 -3.59 3.00 -23.53
N LEU A 14 -3.82 1.74 -23.23
CA LEU A 14 -3.11 1.00 -22.20
C LEU A 14 -2.39 -0.19 -22.82
N GLY A 15 -1.20 -0.51 -22.31
CA GLY A 15 -0.49 -1.73 -22.67
C GLY A 15 0.90 -1.53 -23.26
N ALA A 16 1.32 -2.44 -24.12
CA ALA A 16 2.64 -2.41 -24.72
C ALA A 16 2.77 -1.23 -25.68
N PHE A 17 3.65 -0.29 -25.36
CA PHE A 17 4.00 0.82 -26.23
C PHE A 17 5.00 0.34 -27.30
N ASP A 18 5.98 -0.44 -26.88
CA ASP A 18 6.94 -1.15 -27.73
C ASP A 18 7.46 -2.40 -26.99
N SER A 19 8.45 -3.09 -27.57
CA SER A 19 9.05 -4.28 -26.95
C SER A 19 9.74 -4.01 -25.60
N LYS A 20 10.12 -2.78 -25.30
CA LYS A 20 10.89 -2.36 -24.12
C LYS A 20 10.09 -1.47 -23.16
N HIS A 21 8.98 -0.89 -23.63
CA HIS A 21 8.21 0.07 -22.85
C HIS A 21 6.73 -0.31 -22.80
N GLU A 22 6.10 0.11 -21.74
CA GLU A 22 4.65 -0.01 -21.55
C GLU A 22 4.06 1.34 -21.14
N LEU A 23 2.84 1.59 -21.60
CA LEU A 23 2.06 2.75 -21.21
C LEU A 23 1.20 2.37 -19.99
N ILE A 24 1.33 3.13 -18.94
CA ILE A 24 0.54 2.94 -17.72
C ILE A 24 -0.24 4.20 -17.39
N VAL A 25 -1.45 4.02 -16.87
CA VAL A 25 -2.24 5.10 -16.29
C VAL A 25 -1.87 5.26 -14.83
N ARG A 26 -1.60 6.48 -14.44
CA ARG A 26 -1.43 6.88 -13.05
C ARG A 26 -2.52 7.85 -12.65
N ARG A 27 -3.10 7.65 -11.49
CA ARG A 27 -4.01 8.62 -10.87
C ARG A 27 -3.29 9.29 -9.71
N LYS A 28 -3.25 10.61 -9.77
CA LYS A 28 -2.80 11.43 -8.67
C LYS A 28 -4.04 11.93 -7.94
N HIS A 29 -4.26 11.44 -6.75
CA HIS A 29 -5.34 11.94 -5.90
C HIS A 29 -4.85 13.18 -5.16
N LEU A 30 -5.59 14.27 -5.34
CA LEU A 30 -5.41 15.45 -4.52
C LEU A 30 -5.96 15.15 -3.12
N ARG A 31 -5.21 15.55 -2.11
CA ARG A 31 -5.62 15.39 -0.71
C ARG A 31 -6.11 16.73 -0.20
N THR A 32 -7.01 16.71 0.77
CA THR A 32 -7.35 17.91 1.53
C THR A 32 -6.08 18.45 2.24
N PRO A 33 -6.09 19.71 2.68
CA PRO A 33 -4.99 20.28 3.48
C PRO A 33 -4.66 19.42 4.71
N GLU A 34 -5.67 18.72 5.27
CA GLU A 34 -5.52 17.82 6.40
C GLU A 34 -5.01 16.42 6.00
N GLY A 35 -4.71 16.21 4.71
CA GLY A 35 -4.17 14.97 4.17
C GLY A 35 -5.18 13.84 3.98
N GLN A 36 -6.46 14.09 4.14
CA GLN A 36 -7.52 13.11 3.96
C GLN A 36 -7.86 12.93 2.48
N LEU A 37 -8.09 11.68 2.06
CA LEU A 37 -8.69 11.35 0.78
C LEU A 37 -10.20 11.44 0.92
N THR A 38 -10.80 12.51 0.41
CA THR A 38 -12.26 12.61 0.28
C THR A 38 -12.70 12.18 -1.12
N ARG A 39 -13.94 11.72 -1.26
CA ARG A 39 -14.53 11.41 -2.57
C ARG A 39 -14.62 12.64 -3.48
N GLU A 40 -14.57 13.81 -2.91
CA GLU A 40 -14.64 15.11 -3.59
C GLU A 40 -13.28 15.63 -4.04
N CYS A 41 -12.18 14.98 -3.62
CA CYS A 41 -10.86 15.37 -4.08
C CYS A 41 -10.73 15.10 -5.57
N ALA A 42 -10.46 16.15 -6.35
CA ALA A 42 -10.18 16.03 -7.76
C ALA A 42 -9.02 15.07 -7.99
N SER A 43 -9.17 14.16 -8.92
CA SER A 43 -8.10 13.26 -9.34
C SER A 43 -7.61 13.63 -10.73
N GLU A 44 -6.32 13.78 -10.88
CA GLU A 44 -5.68 13.91 -12.19
C GLU A 44 -5.26 12.53 -12.69
N THR A 45 -5.66 12.21 -13.89
CA THR A 45 -5.18 11.02 -14.59
C THR A 45 -4.11 11.43 -15.58
N TYR A 46 -2.94 10.80 -15.52
CA TYR A 46 -1.86 11.03 -16.47
C TYR A 46 -1.31 9.71 -16.97
N TYR A 47 -0.79 9.73 -18.19
CA TYR A 47 -0.17 8.58 -18.81
C TYR A 47 1.34 8.65 -18.62
N GLN A 48 1.94 7.52 -18.30
CA GLN A 48 3.37 7.40 -18.11
C GLN A 48 3.91 6.23 -18.93
N VAL A 49 4.92 6.50 -19.74
CA VAL A 49 5.70 5.44 -20.37
C VAL A 49 6.77 4.99 -19.38
N ARG A 50 6.79 3.69 -19.06
CA ARG A 50 7.85 3.12 -18.25
C ARG A 50 8.55 1.98 -18.98
N LYS A 51 9.83 1.81 -18.71
CA LYS A 51 10.60 0.67 -19.18
C LYS A 51 10.07 -0.60 -18.57
N ARG A 52 9.84 -1.61 -19.37
CA ARG A 52 9.49 -2.95 -18.88
C ARG A 52 10.71 -3.55 -18.21
N ASN A 53 10.59 -3.88 -16.95
CA ASN A 53 11.61 -4.64 -16.23
C ASN A 53 11.24 -6.12 -16.27
N TYR A 54 11.57 -6.76 -17.37
CA TYR A 54 11.57 -8.23 -17.43
C TYR A 54 12.91 -8.74 -16.92
N THR A 55 13.05 -8.83 -15.62
CA THR A 55 14.13 -9.61 -15.03
C THR A 55 13.65 -11.05 -14.93
N ASN A 56 14.16 -11.90 -15.82
CA ASN A 56 13.94 -13.35 -15.73
C ASN A 56 14.73 -13.98 -14.58
N ASN A 57 15.38 -13.18 -13.75
CA ASN A 57 16.15 -13.66 -12.61
C ASN A 57 15.21 -13.80 -11.41
N PRO A 58 14.95 -15.02 -10.94
CA PRO A 58 14.17 -15.20 -9.73
C PRO A 58 14.91 -14.55 -8.54
N PRO A 59 14.16 -13.95 -7.60
CA PRO A 59 14.75 -13.35 -6.40
C PRO A 59 15.50 -14.41 -5.59
N LYS A 60 16.64 -14.04 -5.00
CA LYS A 60 17.50 -14.93 -4.22
C LYS A 60 17.87 -14.30 -2.89
N GLY A 61 18.21 -15.15 -1.91
CA GLY A 61 18.72 -14.70 -0.63
C GLY A 61 17.78 -13.74 0.11
N ALA A 62 18.30 -12.59 0.53
CA ALA A 62 17.54 -11.60 1.31
C ALA A 62 16.31 -11.03 0.57
N GLU A 63 16.40 -10.90 -0.76
CA GLU A 63 15.27 -10.45 -1.57
C GLU A 63 14.12 -11.47 -1.57
N LEU A 64 14.45 -12.76 -1.68
CA LEU A 64 13.45 -13.82 -1.59
C LEU A 64 12.80 -13.86 -0.21
N ALA A 65 13.58 -13.75 0.88
CA ALA A 65 13.06 -13.70 2.24
C ALA A 65 12.12 -12.49 2.43
N HIS A 66 12.51 -11.32 1.92
CA HIS A 66 11.66 -10.12 1.96
C HIS A 66 10.32 -10.35 1.25
N LEU A 67 10.33 -10.95 0.05
CA LEU A 67 9.11 -11.24 -0.70
C LEU A 67 8.22 -12.27 -0.01
N GLN A 68 8.81 -13.29 0.63
CA GLN A 68 8.08 -14.29 1.41
C GLN A 68 7.40 -13.65 2.63
N HIS A 69 8.13 -12.85 3.42
CA HIS A 69 7.56 -12.13 4.56
C HIS A 69 6.47 -11.16 4.14
N PHE A 70 6.67 -10.44 3.03
CA PHE A 70 5.65 -9.53 2.49
C PHE A 70 4.39 -10.28 2.03
N GLY A 71 4.54 -11.41 1.35
CA GLY A 71 3.42 -12.25 0.91
C GLY A 71 2.65 -12.83 2.10
N GLU A 72 3.35 -13.30 3.14
CA GLU A 72 2.73 -13.81 4.34
C GLU A 72 2.01 -12.71 5.13
N ALA A 73 2.63 -11.54 5.28
CA ALA A 73 1.99 -10.37 5.90
C ALA A 73 0.71 -9.97 5.16
N ALA A 74 0.71 -10.01 3.83
CA ALA A 74 -0.47 -9.72 3.02
C ALA A 74 -1.61 -10.72 3.26
N LYS A 75 -1.30 -12.02 3.34
CA LYS A 75 -2.30 -13.08 3.64
C LYS A 75 -2.91 -12.88 5.02
N ARG A 76 -2.09 -12.69 6.05
CA ARG A 76 -2.54 -12.47 7.44
C ARG A 76 -3.37 -11.18 7.56
N THR A 77 -2.95 -10.12 6.87
CA THR A 77 -3.72 -8.87 6.81
C THR A 77 -5.10 -9.10 6.20
N THR A 78 -5.18 -9.87 5.10
CA THR A 78 -6.47 -10.17 4.45
C THR A 78 -7.40 -10.94 5.39
N ALA A 79 -6.89 -11.90 6.16
CA ALA A 79 -7.67 -12.65 7.15
C ALA A 79 -8.19 -11.71 8.26
N LEU A 80 -7.33 -10.87 8.83
CA LEU A 80 -7.74 -9.92 9.87
C LEU A 80 -8.72 -8.86 9.35
N MET A 81 -8.59 -8.43 8.09
CA MET A 81 -9.56 -7.50 7.49
C MET A 81 -10.92 -8.16 7.26
N LYS A 82 -10.99 -9.47 6.99
CA LYS A 82 -12.25 -10.22 6.97
C LYS A 82 -12.87 -10.25 8.37
N ALA A 83 -12.09 -10.55 9.40
CA ALA A 83 -12.54 -10.53 10.78
C ALA A 83 -13.02 -9.15 11.23
N PHE A 84 -12.36 -8.08 10.78
CA PHE A 84 -12.79 -6.70 11.03
C PHE A 84 -14.14 -6.37 10.39
N LYS A 85 -14.39 -6.84 9.15
CA LYS A 85 -15.64 -6.61 8.43
C LYS A 85 -16.80 -7.47 8.96
N ASN A 86 -16.49 -8.69 9.39
CA ASN A 86 -17.47 -9.68 9.84
C ASN A 86 -17.06 -10.24 11.22
N PRO A 87 -17.21 -9.46 12.30
CA PRO A 87 -16.75 -9.86 13.61
C PRO A 87 -17.47 -11.11 14.17
N ASP A 88 -18.69 -11.39 13.71
CA ASP A 88 -19.47 -12.55 14.17
C ASP A 88 -18.88 -13.87 13.69
N SER A 89 -18.21 -13.89 12.55
CA SER A 89 -17.56 -15.07 11.98
C SER A 89 -16.08 -15.21 12.39
N ALA A 90 -15.55 -14.21 13.11
CA ALA A 90 -14.16 -14.18 13.51
C ALA A 90 -13.91 -14.94 14.82
N THR A 91 -12.73 -15.53 14.94
CA THR A 91 -12.31 -16.16 16.21
C THR A 91 -12.08 -15.09 17.29
N PRO A 92 -12.17 -15.47 18.58
CA PRO A 92 -11.88 -14.53 19.68
C PRO A 92 -10.49 -13.90 19.57
N GLU A 93 -9.49 -14.70 19.18
CA GLU A 93 -8.11 -14.22 18.99
C GLU A 93 -7.97 -13.19 17.85
N GLU A 94 -8.67 -13.43 16.74
CA GLU A 94 -8.69 -12.48 15.62
C GLU A 94 -9.36 -11.15 16.00
N ARG A 95 -10.46 -11.22 16.74
CA ARG A 95 -11.15 -10.03 17.25
C ARG A 95 -10.26 -9.21 18.18
N GLU A 96 -9.56 -9.87 19.08
CA GLU A 96 -8.63 -9.21 20.00
C GLU A 96 -7.48 -8.53 19.25
N LYS A 97 -6.84 -9.23 18.31
CA LYS A 97 -5.78 -8.64 17.46
C LYS A 97 -6.28 -7.45 16.66
N VAL A 98 -7.46 -7.56 16.06
CA VAL A 98 -8.08 -6.44 15.33
C VAL A 98 -8.33 -5.25 16.25
N ALA A 99 -8.82 -5.50 17.48
CA ALA A 99 -9.05 -4.43 18.46
C ALA A 99 -7.74 -3.73 18.86
N GLN A 100 -6.67 -4.49 19.13
CA GLN A 100 -5.35 -3.95 19.45
C GLN A 100 -4.78 -3.10 18.30
N TYR A 101 -4.79 -3.60 17.07
CA TYR A 101 -4.33 -2.84 15.92
C TYR A 101 -5.18 -1.59 15.65
N LYS A 102 -6.50 -1.69 15.85
CA LYS A 102 -7.40 -0.54 15.70
C LYS A 102 -7.08 0.56 16.72
N GLN A 103 -6.88 0.19 17.98
CA GLN A 103 -6.49 1.15 19.02
C GLN A 103 -5.18 1.87 18.68
N ARG A 104 -4.15 1.12 18.28
CA ARG A 104 -2.85 1.67 17.88
C ARG A 104 -2.95 2.56 16.64
N PHE A 105 -3.76 2.16 15.67
CA PHE A 105 -3.98 2.99 14.49
C PHE A 105 -4.70 4.29 14.81
N MET A 106 -5.70 4.27 15.69
CA MET A 106 -6.41 5.49 16.12
C MET A 106 -5.49 6.44 16.89
N ALA A 107 -4.65 5.94 17.80
CA ALA A 107 -3.66 6.74 18.49
C ALA A 107 -2.70 7.43 17.50
N GLN A 108 -2.31 6.74 16.44
CA GLN A 108 -1.48 7.33 15.39
C GLN A 108 -2.19 8.44 14.61
N LEU A 109 -3.49 8.33 14.35
CA LEU A 109 -4.28 9.40 13.71
C LEU A 109 -4.42 10.63 14.60
N GLU A 110 -4.44 10.44 15.92
CA GLU A 110 -4.47 11.54 16.92
C GLU A 110 -3.12 12.26 17.08
N GLY A 111 -2.08 11.79 16.38
CA GLY A 111 -0.77 12.42 16.35
C GLY A 111 0.33 11.69 17.10
N GLU A 112 0.01 10.62 17.81
CA GLU A 112 1.01 9.76 18.45
C GLU A 112 1.77 8.95 17.41
N SER A 113 3.06 8.74 17.64
CA SER A 113 3.87 7.86 16.82
C SER A 113 3.88 6.47 17.43
N ASP A 114 3.51 5.44 16.65
CA ASP A 114 3.64 4.06 17.12
C ASP A 114 5.12 3.64 17.15
N PRO A 115 5.67 3.31 18.33
CA PRO A 115 7.09 2.99 18.47
C PRO A 115 7.52 1.71 17.72
N GLN A 116 6.57 0.84 17.39
CA GLN A 116 6.83 -0.38 16.62
C GLN A 116 6.63 -0.20 15.12
N ALA A 117 6.24 1.00 14.68
CA ALA A 117 6.11 1.27 13.26
C ALA A 117 7.49 1.28 12.56
N PRO A 118 7.57 0.79 11.33
CA PRO A 118 8.81 0.87 10.56
C PRO A 118 9.31 2.31 10.45
N LEU A 119 10.61 2.49 10.55
CA LEU A 119 11.21 3.81 10.42
C LEU A 119 11.14 4.30 8.95
N GLY A 120 10.85 5.57 8.79
CA GLY A 120 10.95 6.26 7.52
C GLY A 120 12.41 6.61 7.17
N LYS A 121 12.60 7.25 6.02
CA LYS A 121 13.93 7.75 5.60
C LYS A 121 14.48 8.86 6.51
N ASP A 122 13.59 9.53 7.21
CA ASP A 122 13.85 10.59 8.19
C ASP A 122 14.19 10.06 9.60
N GLY A 123 14.28 8.72 9.75
CA GLY A 123 14.52 8.06 11.04
C GLY A 123 13.34 8.08 12.02
N LYS A 124 12.20 8.61 11.62
CA LYS A 124 10.98 8.65 12.45
C LYS A 124 10.04 7.50 12.10
N PRO A 125 9.21 7.03 13.06
CA PRO A 125 8.19 6.04 12.79
C PRO A 125 7.24 6.50 11.67
N ARG A 126 6.97 5.63 10.71
CA ARG A 126 6.06 5.93 9.60
C ARG A 126 4.63 6.07 10.09
N LYS A 127 3.92 7.07 9.60
CA LYS A 127 2.47 7.20 9.77
C LYS A 127 1.74 6.55 8.62
N TYR A 128 0.68 5.82 8.95
CA TYR A 128 -0.18 5.13 7.99
C TYR A 128 -1.57 5.77 8.03
N TYR A 129 -2.10 6.08 6.86
CA TYR A 129 -3.42 6.72 6.71
C TYR A 129 -4.54 5.73 6.36
N ARG A 130 -4.18 4.46 6.23
CA ARG A 130 -5.13 3.37 5.96
C ARG A 130 -4.86 2.23 6.94
N PHE A 131 -5.94 1.72 7.52
CA PHE A 131 -5.86 0.67 8.54
C PHE A 131 -5.25 -0.63 8.00
N ASP A 132 -5.63 -1.06 6.80
CA ASP A 132 -5.07 -2.26 6.16
C ASP A 132 -3.55 -2.15 5.92
N ASN A 133 -3.07 -0.98 5.52
CA ASN A 133 -1.64 -0.74 5.34
C ASN A 133 -0.88 -0.74 6.67
N PHE A 134 -1.49 -0.17 7.71
CA PHE A 134 -0.92 -0.20 9.06
C PHE A 134 -0.81 -1.64 9.56
N VAL A 135 -1.88 -2.42 9.52
CA VAL A 135 -1.87 -3.82 9.95
C VAL A 135 -0.83 -4.64 9.20
N ARG A 136 -0.74 -4.47 7.87
CA ARG A 136 0.28 -5.16 7.07
C ARG A 136 1.70 -4.82 7.49
N ALA A 137 1.97 -3.55 7.76
CA ALA A 137 3.28 -3.11 8.20
C ALA A 137 3.65 -3.70 9.57
N MET A 138 2.71 -3.76 10.51
CA MET A 138 2.94 -4.35 11.83
C MET A 138 3.21 -5.84 11.74
N ILE A 139 2.39 -6.59 11.00
CA ILE A 139 2.60 -8.03 10.78
C ILE A 139 3.94 -8.29 10.08
N TYR A 140 4.30 -7.46 9.11
CA TYR A 140 5.59 -7.61 8.44
C TYR A 140 6.77 -7.42 9.42
N GLN A 141 6.69 -6.46 10.33
CA GLN A 141 7.71 -6.28 11.36
C GLN A 141 7.78 -7.47 12.34
N GLU A 142 6.64 -8.03 12.72
CA GLU A 142 6.58 -9.23 13.56
C GLU A 142 7.24 -10.44 12.87
N LEU A 143 7.09 -10.57 11.56
CA LEU A 143 7.69 -11.67 10.79
C LEU A 143 9.19 -11.50 10.55
N LYS A 144 9.69 -10.28 10.64
CA LYS A 144 11.10 -9.96 10.43
C LYS A 144 11.94 -10.14 11.70
N ASN A 145 11.34 -9.96 12.87
CA ASN A 145 11.97 -10.13 14.18
C ASN A 145 11.96 -11.57 14.63
#